data_c30498376aa517c40541d271b722f8b0
#
_entry.id   c30498376aa517c40541d271b722f8b0
#
_cell.length_a   1.000
_cell.length_b   1.000
_cell.length_c   1.000
_cell.angle_alpha   90.00
_cell.angle_beta   90.00
_cell.angle_gamma   90.00
#
_symmetry.space_group_name_H-M   'P 1'
#
loop_
_entity.id
_entity.type
_entity.pdbx_description
1 polymer ?
#
loop_
_entity_poly.entity_id
_entity_poly.type
_entity_poly.pdbx_seq_one_letter_code
_entity_poly.pdbx_strand_id
1 'polypeptide(L)'
;MERTQFNNEIIQKVNTESRALSVAYERMLKKEKIKGNFTRLVITGVKVSDTINQGINSSNILSLTIPFDEQSYVSFPTMKQRQEYLCALFEATFSMLKSKVEVNLKPFILETELPIHFSQKITEEYRCNNYQTTYLLKKGKLKKTNGTFEVWVNFTEKECSLKLRILNKKKLVEERIIFKANPYSVAFQFPFSDVLVTDTNIQVVGARSSLLTVLL
;
A
#
# COMPACT_ATOMS: atom_id res chain seq x y z
N MET A 1 7.23 -28.99 13.16
CA MET A 1 7.23 -27.75 13.95
C MET A 1 5.94 -27.02 13.62
N GLU A 2 4.98 -26.99 14.54
CA GLU A 2 3.76 -26.23 14.38
C GLU A 2 4.11 -24.74 14.42
N ARG A 3 3.81 -24.04 13.35
CA ARG A 3 3.89 -22.56 13.35
C ARG A 3 2.82 -22.08 14.33
N THR A 4 3.23 -21.41 15.37
CA THR A 4 2.31 -20.75 16.31
C THR A 4 1.53 -19.68 15.54
N GLN A 5 0.24 -19.93 15.30
CA GLN A 5 -0.60 -19.01 14.56
C GLN A 5 -0.97 -17.81 15.44
N PHE A 6 -0.95 -16.61 14.84
CA PHE A 6 -1.50 -15.41 15.46
C PHE A 6 -3.05 -15.50 15.49
N ASN A 7 -3.68 -14.75 16.39
CA ASN A 7 -5.12 -14.60 16.40
C ASN A 7 -5.60 -13.97 15.08
N ASN A 8 -6.60 -14.56 14.42
CA ASN A 8 -7.13 -14.08 13.16
C ASN A 8 -7.62 -12.63 13.19
N GLU A 9 -8.19 -12.18 14.30
CA GLU A 9 -8.63 -10.79 14.47
C GLU A 9 -7.45 -9.81 14.45
N ILE A 10 -6.35 -10.18 15.07
CA ILE A 10 -5.13 -9.38 15.09
C ILE A 10 -4.51 -9.34 13.70
N ILE A 11 -4.47 -10.48 13.00
CA ILE A 11 -3.99 -10.52 11.61
C ILE A 11 -4.81 -9.56 10.72
N GLN A 12 -6.13 -9.59 10.82
CA GLN A 12 -7.00 -8.69 10.04
C GLN A 12 -6.77 -7.23 10.43
N LYS A 13 -6.62 -6.94 11.72
CA LYS A 13 -6.34 -5.60 12.21
C LYS A 13 -5.01 -5.07 11.68
N VAL A 14 -3.93 -5.83 11.82
CA VAL A 14 -2.60 -5.47 11.30
C VAL A 14 -2.65 -5.23 9.80
N ASN A 15 -3.26 -6.13 9.04
CA ASN A 15 -3.38 -6.02 7.59
C ASN A 15 -4.18 -4.77 7.17
N THR A 16 -5.22 -4.42 7.92
CA THR A 16 -6.01 -3.22 7.66
C THR A 16 -5.22 -1.95 8.00
N GLU A 17 -4.63 -1.90 9.18
CA GLU A 17 -3.91 -0.73 9.69
C GLU A 17 -2.59 -0.48 8.95
N SER A 18 -1.91 -1.52 8.45
CA SER A 18 -0.66 -1.39 7.68
C SER A 18 -0.88 -1.08 6.19
N ARG A 19 -2.11 -1.16 5.67
CA ARG A 19 -2.35 -1.05 4.22
C ARG A 19 -1.94 0.31 3.64
N ALA A 20 -2.27 1.40 4.33
CA ALA A 20 -1.90 2.74 3.88
C ALA A 20 -0.38 2.90 3.76
N LEU A 21 0.38 2.39 4.75
CA LEU A 21 1.84 2.39 4.75
C LEU A 21 2.39 1.50 3.62
N SER A 22 1.83 0.29 3.42
CA SER A 22 2.22 -0.60 2.33
C SER A 22 2.08 0.08 0.96
N VAL A 23 0.98 0.81 0.74
CA VAL A 23 0.75 1.56 -0.50
C VAL A 23 1.78 2.68 -0.66
N ALA A 24 2.17 3.37 0.42
CA ALA A 24 3.23 4.38 0.36
C ALA A 24 4.55 3.78 -0.14
N TYR A 25 4.94 2.61 0.40
CA TYR A 25 6.13 1.89 -0.05
C TYR A 25 6.02 1.42 -1.50
N GLU A 26 4.91 0.79 -1.90
CA GLU A 26 4.67 0.34 -3.28
C GLU A 26 4.84 1.50 -4.28
N ARG A 27 4.32 2.67 -3.95
CA ARG A 27 4.40 3.85 -4.82
C ARG A 27 5.82 4.41 -4.89
N MET A 28 6.53 4.46 -3.77
CA MET A 28 7.89 4.95 -3.76
C MET A 28 8.83 4.00 -4.52
N LEU A 29 8.67 2.68 -4.36
CA LEU A 29 9.42 1.69 -5.14
C LEU A 29 9.21 1.90 -6.66
N LYS A 30 7.97 2.15 -7.09
CA LYS A 30 7.66 2.44 -8.49
C LYS A 30 8.27 3.77 -8.95
N LYS A 31 8.18 4.82 -8.14
CA LYS A 31 8.72 6.16 -8.44
C LYS A 31 10.23 6.14 -8.62
N GLU A 32 10.93 5.46 -7.72
CA GLU A 32 12.39 5.30 -7.76
C GLU A 32 12.83 4.20 -8.73
N LYS A 33 11.89 3.57 -9.46
CA LYS A 33 12.14 2.51 -10.44
C LYS A 33 12.96 1.34 -9.87
N ILE A 34 12.75 1.03 -8.60
CA ILE A 34 13.42 -0.08 -7.93
C ILE A 34 12.97 -1.39 -8.58
N LYS A 35 13.93 -2.16 -9.04
CA LYS A 35 13.71 -3.45 -9.70
C LYS A 35 14.48 -4.55 -8.99
N GLY A 36 13.98 -5.75 -9.09
CA GLY A 36 14.62 -6.95 -8.57
C GLY A 36 14.19 -8.18 -9.37
N ASN A 37 14.79 -9.31 -9.09
CA ASN A 37 14.47 -10.60 -9.70
C ASN A 37 13.18 -11.23 -9.13
N PHE A 38 12.30 -10.42 -8.58
CA PHE A 38 11.00 -10.82 -8.03
C PHE A 38 9.87 -9.92 -8.56
N THR A 39 8.68 -10.48 -8.64
CA THR A 39 7.49 -9.78 -9.13
C THR A 39 6.70 -9.11 -8.02
N ARG A 40 6.87 -9.61 -6.77
CA ARG A 40 6.12 -9.16 -5.60
C ARG A 40 6.97 -9.31 -4.34
N LEU A 41 6.85 -8.34 -3.44
CA LEU A 41 7.37 -8.39 -2.08
C LEU A 41 6.22 -8.67 -1.10
N VAL A 42 6.37 -9.66 -0.24
CA VAL A 42 5.46 -9.98 0.86
C VAL A 42 6.22 -9.90 2.18
N ILE A 43 5.72 -9.09 3.08
CA ILE A 43 6.24 -8.96 4.45
C ILE A 43 5.30 -9.74 5.37
N THR A 44 5.85 -10.68 6.13
CA THR A 44 5.08 -11.53 7.03
C THR A 44 5.61 -11.38 8.45
N GLY A 45 4.75 -10.97 9.37
CA GLY A 45 5.06 -11.03 10.80
C GLY A 45 5.14 -12.49 11.26
N VAL A 46 6.15 -12.80 12.04
CA VAL A 46 6.32 -14.11 12.72
C VAL A 46 6.54 -13.89 14.19
N LYS A 47 6.18 -14.85 15.03
CA LYS A 47 6.48 -14.76 16.47
C LYS A 47 8.01 -14.71 16.68
N VAL A 48 8.43 -14.02 17.71
CA VAL A 48 9.88 -13.80 18.00
C VAL A 48 10.66 -15.11 18.11
N SER A 49 9.97 -16.19 18.50
CA SER A 49 10.54 -17.55 18.59
C SER A 49 10.71 -18.25 17.24
N ASP A 50 10.09 -17.75 16.18
CA ASP A 50 10.07 -18.44 14.90
C ASP A 50 11.28 -18.08 14.04
N THR A 51 11.65 -19.00 13.15
CA THR A 51 12.78 -18.79 12.24
C THR A 51 12.47 -17.68 11.24
N ILE A 52 13.38 -16.71 11.15
CA ILE A 52 13.32 -15.67 10.12
C ILE A 52 13.73 -16.31 8.79
N ASN A 53 12.80 -16.32 7.82
CA ASN A 53 13.05 -16.80 6.48
C ASN A 53 12.95 -15.65 5.47
N GLN A 54 13.95 -15.60 4.58
CA GLN A 54 13.97 -14.65 3.48
C GLN A 54 14.31 -15.40 2.20
N GLY A 55 13.57 -15.12 1.14
CA GLY A 55 13.89 -15.72 -0.14
C GLY A 55 12.78 -15.61 -1.15
N ILE A 56 13.11 -15.99 -2.40
CA ILE A 56 12.19 -15.96 -3.53
C ILE A 56 11.64 -17.37 -3.74
N ASN A 57 10.31 -17.48 -3.74
CA ASN A 57 9.63 -18.75 -4.03
C ASN A 57 9.55 -19.03 -5.54
N SER A 58 8.96 -20.19 -5.90
CA SER A 58 8.78 -20.62 -7.29
C SER A 58 7.94 -19.67 -8.16
N SER A 59 7.12 -18.84 -7.54
CA SER A 59 6.29 -17.83 -8.22
C SER A 59 6.97 -16.45 -8.32
N ASN A 60 8.27 -16.38 -8.08
CA ASN A 60 9.07 -15.15 -8.05
C ASN A 60 8.53 -14.11 -7.03
N ILE A 61 8.01 -14.56 -5.91
CA ILE A 61 7.59 -13.71 -4.79
C ILE A 61 8.71 -13.69 -3.76
N LEU A 62 9.25 -12.52 -3.46
CA LEU A 62 10.15 -12.31 -2.35
C LEU A 62 9.36 -12.26 -1.05
N SER A 63 9.59 -13.21 -0.17
CA SER A 63 9.01 -13.25 1.17
C SER A 63 10.06 -12.82 2.19
N LEU A 64 9.70 -11.82 2.99
CA LEU A 64 10.50 -11.37 4.13
C LEU A 64 9.71 -11.64 5.39
N THR A 65 10.30 -12.39 6.33
CA THR A 65 9.71 -12.58 7.64
C THR A 65 10.40 -11.68 8.65
N ILE A 66 9.59 -11.02 9.49
CA ILE A 66 10.08 -10.15 10.55
C ILE A 66 9.47 -10.54 11.89
N PRO A 67 10.21 -10.42 12.99
CA PRO A 67 9.63 -10.61 14.31
C PRO A 67 8.50 -9.62 14.55
N PHE A 68 7.35 -10.12 14.96
CA PHE A 68 6.17 -9.31 15.29
C PHE A 68 5.71 -9.64 16.69
N ASP A 69 5.71 -8.65 17.56
CA ASP A 69 5.22 -8.77 18.92
C ASP A 69 3.74 -8.39 18.99
N GLU A 70 2.90 -9.43 18.96
CA GLU A 70 1.46 -9.34 19.03
C GLU A 70 0.98 -8.66 20.31
N GLN A 71 1.59 -8.99 21.45
CA GLN A 71 1.19 -8.45 22.76
C GLN A 71 1.48 -6.96 22.84
N SER A 72 2.67 -6.54 22.45
CA SER A 72 3.02 -5.12 22.38
C SER A 72 2.09 -4.36 21.42
N TYR A 73 1.83 -4.90 20.22
CA TYR A 73 0.96 -4.26 19.26
C TYR A 73 -0.45 -4.02 19.77
N VAL A 74 -1.05 -5.01 20.43
CA VAL A 74 -2.41 -4.93 20.99
C VAL A 74 -2.46 -4.00 22.19
N SER A 75 -1.39 -3.94 22.99
CA SER A 75 -1.31 -3.10 24.19
C SER A 75 -1.26 -1.60 23.88
N PHE A 76 -0.90 -1.20 22.68
CA PHE A 76 -0.87 0.24 22.33
C PHE A 76 -2.27 0.86 22.36
N PRO A 77 -2.53 1.82 23.26
CA PRO A 77 -3.86 2.37 23.47
C PRO A 77 -4.33 3.25 22.31
N THR A 78 -3.41 3.82 21.55
CA THR A 78 -3.74 4.75 20.46
C THR A 78 -3.36 4.21 19.09
N MET A 79 -4.13 4.61 18.08
CA MET A 79 -3.80 4.34 16.68
C MET A 79 -2.42 4.86 16.31
N LYS A 80 -2.05 6.05 16.77
CA LYS A 80 -0.75 6.65 16.50
C LYS A 80 0.40 5.73 16.93
N GLN A 81 0.34 5.17 18.13
CA GLN A 81 1.38 4.26 18.63
C GLN A 81 1.48 2.98 17.80
N ARG A 82 0.33 2.43 17.36
CA ARG A 82 0.34 1.28 16.47
C ARG A 82 0.94 1.62 15.10
N GLN A 83 0.64 2.80 14.55
CA GLN A 83 1.23 3.26 13.29
C GLN A 83 2.75 3.49 13.41
N GLU A 84 3.23 4.03 14.53
CA GLU A 84 4.67 4.16 14.78
C GLU A 84 5.36 2.79 14.87
N TYR A 85 4.74 1.82 15.53
CA TYR A 85 5.25 0.45 15.57
C TYR A 85 5.34 -0.16 14.17
N LEU A 86 4.31 0.01 13.32
CA LEU A 86 4.32 -0.46 11.94
C LEU A 86 5.39 0.25 11.11
N CYS A 87 5.58 1.57 11.28
CA CYS A 87 6.66 2.30 10.62
C CYS A 87 8.02 1.72 10.97
N ALA A 88 8.29 1.46 12.26
CA ALA A 88 9.54 0.87 12.70
C ALA A 88 9.76 -0.55 12.11
N LEU A 89 8.71 -1.36 12.04
CA LEU A 89 8.78 -2.69 11.40
C LEU A 89 9.11 -2.59 9.91
N PHE A 90 8.49 -1.68 9.18
CA PHE A 90 8.78 -1.49 7.76
C PHE A 90 10.21 -0.95 7.54
N GLU A 91 10.66 0.00 8.34
CA GLU A 91 12.03 0.52 8.30
C GLU A 91 13.05 -0.61 8.54
N ALA A 92 12.83 -1.44 9.56
CA ALA A 92 13.68 -2.61 9.83
C ALA A 92 13.68 -3.59 8.66
N THR A 93 12.50 -3.91 8.10
CA THR A 93 12.36 -4.83 6.96
C THR A 93 13.14 -4.33 5.75
N PHE A 94 13.00 -3.06 5.39
CA PHE A 94 13.68 -2.49 4.23
C PHE A 94 15.19 -2.31 4.46
N SER A 95 15.65 -2.18 5.70
CA SER A 95 17.09 -2.21 6.01
C SER A 95 17.70 -3.59 5.76
N MET A 96 16.92 -4.65 5.97
CA MET A 96 17.36 -6.04 5.69
C MET A 96 17.50 -6.31 4.18
N LEU A 97 16.77 -5.62 3.31
CA LEU A 97 16.93 -5.75 1.85
C LEU A 97 18.29 -5.28 1.34
N LYS A 98 19.03 -4.51 2.13
CA LYS A 98 20.39 -4.07 1.78
C LYS A 98 21.46 -5.13 2.05
N SER A 99 21.16 -6.11 2.89
CA SER A 99 22.08 -7.21 3.23
C SER A 99 21.80 -8.42 2.35
N LYS A 100 22.83 -8.93 1.67
CA LYS A 100 22.76 -10.24 1.01
C LYS A 100 22.53 -11.29 2.09
N VAL A 101 21.36 -11.87 2.16
CA VAL A 101 21.07 -12.95 3.08
C VAL A 101 21.18 -14.27 2.33
N GLU A 102 22.17 -15.06 2.69
CA GLU A 102 22.30 -16.44 2.25
C GLU A 102 21.29 -17.29 3.03
N VAL A 103 20.24 -17.72 2.38
CA VAL A 103 19.33 -18.75 2.90
C VAL A 103 19.00 -19.71 1.77
N ASN A 104 18.66 -20.96 2.10
CA ASN A 104 18.36 -22.12 1.23
C ASN A 104 17.31 -21.89 0.10
N LEU A 105 16.96 -20.67 -0.19
CA LEU A 105 16.09 -20.21 -1.27
C LEU A 105 16.92 -19.42 -2.28
N LYS A 106 16.44 -19.28 -3.51
CA LYS A 106 17.13 -18.47 -4.52
C LYS A 106 17.48 -17.08 -3.94
N PRO A 107 18.73 -16.62 -4.05
CA PRO A 107 19.11 -15.32 -3.56
C PRO A 107 18.28 -14.26 -4.26
N PHE A 108 17.79 -13.26 -3.52
CA PHE A 108 17.19 -12.11 -4.17
C PHE A 108 18.29 -11.15 -4.61
N ILE A 109 18.04 -10.50 -5.72
CA ILE A 109 18.93 -9.50 -6.29
C ILE A 109 18.09 -8.24 -6.53
N LEU A 110 18.50 -7.12 -5.93
CA LEU A 110 18.04 -5.81 -6.35
C LEU A 110 18.92 -5.34 -7.49
N GLU A 111 18.33 -5.15 -8.67
CA GLU A 111 19.02 -4.58 -9.83
C GLU A 111 19.33 -3.10 -9.62
N THR A 112 18.57 -2.45 -8.75
CA THR A 112 18.72 -1.05 -8.39
C THR A 112 18.93 -0.95 -6.88
N GLU A 113 19.99 -0.30 -6.45
CA GLU A 113 20.22 -0.05 -5.02
C GLU A 113 19.10 0.83 -4.43
N LEU A 114 18.71 0.51 -3.21
CA LEU A 114 17.80 1.38 -2.47
C LEU A 114 18.54 2.68 -2.10
N PRO A 115 17.96 3.86 -2.37
CA PRO A 115 18.53 5.11 -1.92
C PRO A 115 18.82 5.11 -0.41
N ILE A 116 19.88 5.78 0.00
CA ILE A 116 20.17 6.02 1.41
C ILE A 116 18.95 6.69 2.03
N HIS A 117 18.53 6.21 3.20
CA HIS A 117 17.32 6.71 3.89
C HIS A 117 15.98 6.48 3.15
N PHE A 118 15.95 5.55 2.16
CA PHE A 118 14.72 5.25 1.42
C PHE A 118 13.51 5.02 2.33
N SER A 119 13.65 4.12 3.29
CA SER A 119 12.57 3.76 4.20
C SER A 119 12.20 4.90 5.14
N GLN A 120 13.19 5.57 5.71
CA GLN A 120 12.98 6.72 6.60
C GLN A 120 12.20 7.84 5.92
N LYS A 121 12.57 8.18 4.69
CA LYS A 121 11.86 9.20 3.91
C LYS A 121 10.37 8.86 3.73
N ILE A 122 10.04 7.60 3.47
CA ILE A 122 8.65 7.17 3.29
C ILE A 122 7.87 7.28 4.60
N THR A 123 8.46 6.80 5.70
CA THR A 123 7.78 6.83 7.00
C THR A 123 7.65 8.24 7.54
N GLU A 124 8.61 9.13 7.31
CA GLU A 124 8.51 10.55 7.63
C GLU A 124 7.38 11.24 6.84
N GLU A 125 7.33 11.02 5.52
CA GLU A 125 6.24 11.56 4.69
C GLU A 125 4.88 11.01 5.15
N TYR A 126 4.79 9.73 5.49
CA TYR A 126 3.59 9.10 6.01
C TYR A 126 3.15 9.69 7.37
N ARG A 127 4.09 9.94 8.30
CA ARG A 127 3.83 10.63 9.58
C ARG A 127 3.33 12.06 9.36
N CYS A 128 4.00 12.82 8.48
CA CYS A 128 3.60 14.19 8.13
C CYS A 128 2.20 14.26 7.52
N ASN A 129 1.77 13.20 6.82
CA ASN A 129 0.44 13.07 6.24
C ASN A 129 -0.58 12.40 7.20
N ASN A 130 -0.35 12.46 8.53
CA ASN A 130 -1.24 11.88 9.54
C ASN A 130 -1.55 10.39 9.30
N TYR A 131 -0.53 9.60 8.94
CA TYR A 131 -0.64 8.16 8.66
C TYR A 131 -1.64 7.83 7.54
N GLN A 132 -1.68 8.67 6.52
CA GLN A 132 -2.51 8.49 5.33
C GLN A 132 -1.64 8.46 4.08
N THR A 133 -2.11 7.72 3.08
CA THR A 133 -1.48 7.70 1.76
C THR A 133 -2.48 8.14 0.71
N THR A 134 -2.23 9.30 0.11
CA THR A 134 -3.07 9.87 -0.94
C THR A 134 -2.29 9.96 -2.25
N TYR A 135 -2.94 9.59 -3.35
CA TYR A 135 -2.33 9.72 -4.67
C TYR A 135 -3.33 9.92 -5.79
N LEU A 136 -2.85 10.54 -6.85
CA LEU A 136 -3.60 10.70 -8.09
C LEU A 136 -3.61 9.38 -8.86
N LEU A 137 -4.81 8.82 -9.06
CA LEU A 137 -5.02 7.60 -9.85
C LEU A 137 -5.11 7.95 -11.34
N LYS A 138 -5.92 8.95 -11.68
CA LYS A 138 -6.15 9.39 -13.05
C LYS A 138 -6.44 10.89 -13.11
N LYS A 139 -5.98 11.51 -14.19
CA LYS A 139 -6.31 12.89 -14.56
C LYS A 139 -6.61 12.94 -16.05
N GLY A 140 -7.59 13.74 -16.43
CA GLY A 140 -7.95 13.89 -17.83
C GLY A 140 -8.78 15.13 -18.10
N LYS A 141 -9.16 15.32 -19.37
CA LYS A 141 -10.03 16.40 -19.83
C LYS A 141 -11.46 15.90 -19.95
N LEU A 142 -12.43 16.76 -19.61
CA LEU A 142 -13.83 16.57 -19.89
C LEU A 142 -14.14 17.19 -21.25
N LYS A 143 -14.64 16.39 -22.18
CA LYS A 143 -14.85 16.84 -23.57
C LYS A 143 -15.91 17.94 -23.69
N LYS A 144 -16.99 17.86 -22.91
CA LYS A 144 -18.14 18.79 -23.02
C LYS A 144 -17.95 20.14 -22.33
N THR A 145 -17.12 20.24 -21.30
CA THR A 145 -17.08 21.42 -20.42
C THR A 145 -15.76 22.18 -20.42
N ASN A 146 -14.80 21.81 -21.29
CA ASN A 146 -13.42 22.31 -21.24
C ASN A 146 -12.77 22.21 -19.85
N GLY A 147 -13.36 21.42 -18.95
CA GLY A 147 -12.85 21.14 -17.63
C GLY A 147 -11.85 20.00 -17.61
N THR A 148 -11.28 19.78 -16.46
CA THR A 148 -10.46 18.60 -16.17
C THR A 148 -11.03 17.85 -14.99
N PHE A 149 -10.83 16.54 -14.95
CA PHE A 149 -11.14 15.72 -13.79
C PHE A 149 -9.86 15.15 -13.19
N GLU A 150 -9.91 14.87 -11.90
CA GLU A 150 -8.90 14.14 -11.16
C GLU A 150 -9.60 13.08 -10.30
N VAL A 151 -9.12 11.85 -10.33
CA VAL A 151 -9.53 10.80 -9.41
C VAL A 151 -8.39 10.51 -8.45
N TRP A 152 -8.64 10.78 -7.19
CA TRP A 152 -7.67 10.58 -6.12
C TRP A 152 -8.05 9.37 -5.29
N VAL A 153 -7.05 8.59 -4.91
CA VAL A 153 -7.19 7.51 -3.93
C VAL A 153 -6.65 7.99 -2.60
N ASN A 154 -7.40 7.76 -1.54
CA ASN A 154 -6.95 8.01 -0.17
C ASN A 154 -7.06 6.73 0.65
N PHE A 155 -5.95 6.30 1.23
CA PHE A 155 -5.86 5.22 2.20
C PHE A 155 -5.63 5.78 3.60
N THR A 156 -6.49 5.42 4.52
CA THR A 156 -6.32 5.60 5.96
C THR A 156 -6.24 4.23 6.63
N GLU A 157 -6.08 4.20 7.92
CA GLU A 157 -6.13 2.97 8.72
C GLU A 157 -7.52 2.33 8.76
N LYS A 158 -8.57 3.07 8.41
CA LYS A 158 -9.98 2.61 8.50
C LYS A 158 -10.64 2.40 7.16
N GLU A 159 -10.30 3.24 6.19
CA GLU A 159 -10.96 3.20 4.88
C GLU A 159 -10.02 3.49 3.72
N CYS A 160 -10.36 2.93 2.59
CA CYS A 160 -9.89 3.39 1.30
C CYS A 160 -11.03 4.12 0.60
N SER A 161 -10.78 5.33 0.12
CA SER A 161 -11.77 6.11 -0.62
C SER A 161 -11.25 6.59 -1.96
N LEU A 162 -12.16 6.69 -2.93
CA LEU A 162 -11.92 7.38 -4.18
C LEU A 162 -12.64 8.72 -4.16
N LYS A 163 -11.92 9.77 -4.48
CA LYS A 163 -12.41 11.14 -4.55
C LYS A 163 -12.32 11.64 -5.98
N LEU A 164 -13.44 12.05 -6.53
CA LEU A 164 -13.51 12.74 -7.80
C LEU A 164 -13.44 14.24 -7.57
N ARG A 165 -12.57 14.91 -8.33
CA ARG A 165 -12.47 16.37 -8.42
C ARG A 165 -12.71 16.80 -9.85
N ILE A 166 -13.58 17.80 -10.02
CA ILE A 166 -13.81 18.47 -11.30
C ILE A 166 -13.25 19.89 -11.19
N LEU A 167 -12.41 20.26 -12.15
CA LEU A 167 -11.76 21.56 -12.18
C LEU A 167 -12.10 22.28 -13.47
N ASN A 168 -12.37 23.59 -13.37
CA ASN A 168 -12.48 24.50 -14.49
C ASN A 168 -11.38 25.56 -14.40
N LYS A 169 -10.52 25.69 -15.43
CA LYS A 169 -9.37 26.60 -15.43
C LYS A 169 -8.52 26.47 -14.15
N LYS A 170 -8.26 25.24 -13.69
CA LYS A 170 -7.54 24.87 -12.46
C LYS A 170 -8.27 25.22 -11.13
N LYS A 171 -9.44 25.81 -11.16
CA LYS A 171 -10.26 26.03 -9.96
C LYS A 171 -11.14 24.81 -9.70
N LEU A 172 -11.18 24.36 -8.47
CA LEU A 172 -12.04 23.27 -8.03
C LEU A 172 -13.51 23.73 -8.14
N VAL A 173 -14.31 23.00 -8.92
CA VAL A 173 -15.73 23.24 -9.11
C VAL A 173 -16.54 22.26 -8.27
N GLU A 174 -16.11 21.00 -8.25
CA GLU A 174 -16.80 19.94 -7.55
C GLU A 174 -15.79 18.95 -6.93
N GLU A 175 -16.09 18.50 -5.72
CA GLU A 175 -15.37 17.41 -5.08
C GLU A 175 -16.39 16.48 -4.43
N ARG A 176 -16.32 15.18 -4.74
CA ARG A 176 -17.17 14.17 -4.11
C ARG A 176 -16.45 12.84 -3.93
N ILE A 177 -16.82 12.12 -2.89
CA ILE A 177 -16.37 10.74 -2.69
C ILE A 177 -17.26 9.84 -3.54
N ILE A 178 -16.66 9.06 -4.42
CA ILE A 178 -17.34 8.17 -5.34
C ILE A 178 -17.28 6.71 -4.93
N PHE A 179 -16.37 6.36 -4.01
CA PHE A 179 -16.23 4.99 -3.52
C PHE A 179 -15.61 4.99 -2.12
N LYS A 180 -16.05 4.03 -1.28
CA LYS A 180 -15.45 3.71 0.01
C LYS A 180 -15.44 2.22 0.23
N ALA A 181 -14.35 1.71 0.81
CA ALA A 181 -14.22 0.31 1.19
C ALA A 181 -13.22 0.15 2.35
N ASN A 182 -13.21 -1.02 2.95
CA ASN A 182 -12.16 -1.41 3.87
C ASN A 182 -10.81 -1.46 3.12
N PRO A 183 -9.72 -0.90 3.66
CA PRO A 183 -8.41 -0.86 3.01
C PRO A 183 -7.88 -2.24 2.61
N TYR A 184 -8.11 -3.24 3.43
CA TYR A 184 -7.71 -4.62 3.16
C TYR A 184 -8.49 -5.22 1.98
N SER A 185 -9.81 -4.98 1.91
CA SER A 185 -10.65 -5.46 0.80
C SER A 185 -10.19 -4.92 -0.55
N VAL A 186 -9.76 -3.66 -0.60
CA VAL A 186 -9.26 -3.03 -1.84
C VAL A 186 -8.02 -3.73 -2.37
N ALA A 187 -7.16 -4.26 -1.49
CA ALA A 187 -5.95 -4.95 -1.92
C ALA A 187 -6.23 -6.24 -2.69
N PHE A 188 -7.31 -6.95 -2.34
CA PHE A 188 -7.59 -8.29 -2.85
C PHE A 188 -8.84 -8.37 -3.74
N GLN A 189 -9.87 -7.61 -3.41
CA GLN A 189 -11.15 -7.67 -4.11
C GLN A 189 -11.29 -6.59 -5.16
N PHE A 190 -10.73 -5.40 -4.92
CA PHE A 190 -10.94 -4.21 -5.74
C PHE A 190 -9.64 -3.48 -6.08
N PRO A 191 -8.62 -4.16 -6.68
CA PRO A 191 -7.44 -3.44 -7.10
C PRO A 191 -7.80 -2.48 -8.24
N PHE A 192 -7.70 -1.18 -7.98
CA PHE A 192 -7.94 -0.17 -9.00
C PHE A 192 -6.85 -0.26 -10.07
N SER A 193 -7.25 -0.56 -11.32
CA SER A 193 -6.33 -0.65 -12.44
C SER A 193 -6.36 0.59 -13.32
N ASP A 194 -7.54 1.13 -13.58
CA ASP A 194 -7.71 2.33 -14.40
C ASP A 194 -9.05 3.04 -14.13
N VAL A 195 -9.20 4.19 -14.74
CA VAL A 195 -10.44 4.97 -14.78
C VAL A 195 -10.74 5.29 -16.23
N LEU A 196 -11.89 4.84 -16.70
CA LEU A 196 -12.42 5.18 -18.01
C LEU A 196 -13.39 6.34 -17.87
N VAL A 197 -13.24 7.34 -18.73
CA VAL A 197 -14.11 8.52 -18.73
C VAL A 197 -14.78 8.67 -20.06
N THR A 198 -16.11 8.74 -20.02
CA THR A 198 -16.96 9.09 -21.16
C THR A 198 -17.51 10.50 -20.99
N ASP A 199 -18.34 10.96 -21.93
CA ASP A 199 -18.96 12.28 -21.85
C ASP A 199 -20.02 12.40 -20.74
N THR A 200 -20.49 11.27 -20.21
CA THR A 200 -21.61 11.22 -19.26
C THR A 200 -21.27 10.49 -17.97
N ASN A 201 -20.17 9.72 -17.94
CA ASN A 201 -19.85 8.95 -16.77
C ASN A 201 -18.33 8.72 -16.59
N ILE A 202 -17.98 8.38 -15.38
CA ILE A 202 -16.65 7.88 -14.98
C ILE A 202 -16.82 6.45 -14.51
N GLN A 203 -16.08 5.53 -15.13
CA GLN A 203 -16.00 4.14 -14.68
C GLN A 203 -14.68 3.88 -14.00
N VAL A 204 -14.71 3.39 -12.78
CA VAL A 204 -13.53 2.86 -12.10
C VAL A 204 -13.42 1.38 -12.43
N VAL A 205 -12.28 1.01 -13.00
CA VAL A 205 -12.02 -0.34 -13.48
C VAL A 205 -11.09 -1.06 -12.51
N GLY A 206 -11.51 -2.23 -12.06
CA GLY A 206 -10.67 -3.16 -11.32
C GLY A 206 -9.94 -4.14 -12.23
N ALA A 207 -9.13 -5.00 -11.65
CA ALA A 207 -8.35 -5.98 -12.40
C ALA A 207 -9.20 -7.00 -13.20
N ARG A 208 -10.49 -7.17 -12.86
CA ARG A 208 -11.37 -8.20 -13.46
C ARG A 208 -12.69 -7.66 -14.02
N SER A 209 -13.12 -6.46 -13.65
CA SER A 209 -14.40 -5.88 -14.07
C SER A 209 -14.46 -4.38 -13.77
N SER A 210 -15.47 -3.68 -14.30
CA SER A 210 -15.79 -2.34 -13.82
C SER A 210 -16.33 -2.43 -12.39
N LEU A 211 -15.76 -1.65 -11.48
CA LEU A 211 -16.13 -1.65 -10.07
C LEU A 211 -17.25 -0.66 -9.77
N LEU A 212 -17.27 0.44 -10.49
CA LEU A 212 -18.16 1.55 -10.22
C LEU A 212 -18.36 2.39 -11.48
N THR A 213 -19.60 2.80 -11.73
CA THR A 213 -19.93 3.81 -12.73
C THR A 213 -20.55 5.02 -12.02
N VAL A 214 -19.99 6.20 -12.26
CA VAL A 214 -20.46 7.47 -11.68
C VAL A 214 -20.90 8.39 -12.82
N LEU A 215 -22.11 8.91 -12.74
CA LEU A 215 -22.60 9.92 -13.70
C LEU A 215 -21.89 11.27 -13.46
N LEU A 216 -21.54 11.95 -14.54
CA LEU A 216 -20.95 13.28 -14.56
C LEU A 216 -22.01 14.37 -14.60
#